data_100abf7742b5183ea87cbfea5bf4ce2d
#
_entry.id   100abf7742b5183ea87cbfea5bf4ce2d
#
_cell.length_a   1.000
_cell.length_b   1.000
_cell.length_c   1.000
_cell.angle_alpha   90.00
_cell.angle_beta   90.00
_cell.angle_gamma   90.00
#
_symmetry.space_group_name_H-M   'P 1'
#
loop_
_entity.id
_entity.type
_entity.pdbx_description
1 polymer ?
#
loop_
_entity_poly.entity_id
_entity_poly.type
_entity_poly.pdbx_seq_one_letter_code
_entity_poly.pdbx_strand_id
1 'polypeptide(L)'
;MTLDELQALTGAIKTEVAKAVVGMDAIIERLLVTVLAGGHALLEGPPGTAKTLLVQSLARAIGLDFGRIQFTPDLMPGDILGSNLFNFQTSIFTELLLADELNRTPPKTQAALLEAMQERRVTLDGESHLLSDRFTVIATQNPIESQGVYPLPEAQLDRFLFKLSVPYPDAAAELRIVTGHGVRFTRIDPDSLGVAKVADAPRLAAAIEVAAGVKMADPIAQYIVTLIRSPSPSRTASDNVCPRSIRRTEPRFSRSCSGVRLPLSPRSSSR
;
A
#
# COMPACT_ATOMS: atom_id res chain seq x y z
N MET A 1 7.42 9.30 21.15
CA MET A 1 8.16 9.49 19.86
C MET A 1 7.95 10.91 19.38
N THR A 2 8.99 11.61 18.93
CA THR A 2 8.93 12.95 18.33
C THR A 2 8.76 12.86 16.81
N LEU A 3 8.50 14.00 16.13
CA LEU A 3 8.45 14.03 14.67
C LEU A 3 9.81 13.70 14.03
N ASP A 4 10.91 14.15 14.64
CA ASP A 4 12.27 13.87 14.16
C ASP A 4 12.61 12.38 14.29
N GLU A 5 12.19 11.74 15.39
CA GLU A 5 12.32 10.29 15.57
C GLU A 5 11.48 9.51 14.57
N LEU A 6 10.28 10.00 14.22
CA LEU A 6 9.43 9.41 13.18
C LEU A 6 10.10 9.51 11.80
N GLN A 7 10.70 10.66 11.48
CA GLN A 7 11.43 10.84 10.22
C GLN A 7 12.66 9.92 10.16
N ALA A 8 13.41 9.82 11.25
CA ALA A 8 14.57 8.93 11.33
C ALA A 8 14.14 7.46 11.16
N LEU A 9 13.04 7.04 11.79
CA LEU A 9 12.51 5.69 11.67
C LEU A 9 12.07 5.37 10.24
N THR A 10 11.29 6.26 9.60
CA THR A 10 10.83 6.07 8.21
C THR A 10 12.00 6.06 7.23
N GLY A 11 13.02 6.88 7.46
CA GLY A 11 14.27 6.88 6.69
C GLY A 11 15.03 5.56 6.83
N ALA A 12 15.15 5.03 8.04
CA ALA A 12 15.78 3.74 8.30
C ALA A 12 15.03 2.58 7.62
N ILE A 13 13.70 2.55 7.71
CA ILE A 13 12.88 1.52 7.04
C ILE A 13 13.09 1.60 5.51
N LYS A 14 13.05 2.81 4.94
CA LYS A 14 13.27 3.02 3.51
C LYS A 14 14.64 2.49 3.07
N THR A 15 15.69 2.76 3.84
CA THR A 15 17.06 2.27 3.58
C THR A 15 17.12 0.75 3.59
N GLU A 16 16.47 0.10 4.55
CA GLU A 16 16.44 -1.36 4.63
C GLU A 16 15.69 -1.98 3.44
N VAL A 17 14.51 -1.46 3.09
CA VAL A 17 13.74 -1.96 1.94
C VAL A 17 14.49 -1.75 0.62
N ALA A 18 15.21 -0.64 0.48
CA ALA A 18 16.00 -0.33 -0.72
C ALA A 18 17.17 -1.32 -0.97
N LYS A 19 17.57 -2.12 0.02
CA LYS A 19 18.54 -3.22 -0.19
C LYS A 19 17.97 -4.33 -1.08
N ALA A 20 16.66 -4.55 -1.01
CA ALA A 20 15.98 -5.61 -1.74
C ALA A 20 15.38 -5.13 -3.07
N VAL A 21 14.91 -3.89 -3.14
CA VAL A 21 14.24 -3.35 -4.32
C VAL A 21 14.87 -2.03 -4.75
N VAL A 22 15.25 -1.96 -6.01
CA VAL A 22 15.98 -0.82 -6.57
C VAL A 22 15.04 0.08 -7.37
N GLY A 23 15.14 1.41 -7.18
CA GLY A 23 14.41 2.39 -7.98
C GLY A 23 12.95 2.60 -7.57
N MET A 24 12.52 2.10 -6.40
CA MET A 24 11.13 2.19 -5.93
C MET A 24 10.93 3.14 -4.74
N ASP A 25 11.84 4.10 -4.53
CA ASP A 25 11.83 4.99 -3.37
C ASP A 25 10.49 5.69 -3.14
N ALA A 26 9.89 6.24 -4.19
CA ALA A 26 8.59 6.91 -4.11
C ALA A 26 7.43 5.95 -3.77
N ILE A 27 7.53 4.69 -4.21
CA ILE A 27 6.52 3.67 -3.89
C ILE A 27 6.67 3.25 -2.43
N ILE A 28 7.90 3.03 -1.96
CA ILE A 28 8.20 2.70 -0.56
C ILE A 28 7.64 3.79 0.37
N GLU A 29 7.86 5.07 0.06
CA GLU A 29 7.33 6.18 0.85
C GLU A 29 5.80 6.15 0.95
N ARG A 30 5.11 5.93 -0.16
CA ARG A 30 3.64 5.86 -0.17
C ARG A 30 3.10 4.63 0.56
N LEU A 31 3.80 3.51 0.48
CA LEU A 31 3.45 2.31 1.26
C LEU A 31 3.67 2.54 2.76
N LEU A 32 4.73 3.23 3.16
CA LEU A 32 4.92 3.65 4.56
C LEU A 32 3.80 4.57 5.04
N VAL A 33 3.42 5.55 4.22
CA VAL A 33 2.25 6.40 4.52
C VAL A 33 0.98 5.55 4.65
N THR A 34 0.78 4.55 3.78
CA THR A 34 -0.36 3.64 3.85
C THR A 34 -0.41 2.91 5.20
N VAL A 35 0.70 2.34 5.65
CA VAL A 35 0.78 1.63 6.94
C VAL A 35 0.55 2.57 8.11
N LEU A 36 1.19 3.75 8.13
CA LEU A 36 1.05 4.74 9.20
C LEU A 36 -0.35 5.34 9.27
N ALA A 37 -1.03 5.43 8.13
CA ALA A 37 -2.40 5.94 8.04
C ALA A 37 -3.46 4.86 8.34
N GLY A 38 -3.07 3.60 8.49
CA GLY A 38 -3.99 2.47 8.66
C GLY A 38 -4.89 2.25 7.44
N GLY A 39 -4.40 2.60 6.24
CA GLY A 39 -5.10 2.43 4.98
C GLY A 39 -4.68 1.16 4.23
N HIS A 40 -5.08 1.08 2.96
CA HIS A 40 -4.74 0.00 2.04
C HIS A 40 -4.16 0.59 0.75
N ALA A 41 -3.36 -0.18 0.00
CA ALA A 41 -2.80 0.28 -1.27
C ALA A 41 -3.00 -0.76 -2.37
N LEU A 42 -3.13 -0.28 -3.61
CA LEU A 42 -3.19 -1.10 -4.81
C LEU A 42 -1.94 -0.83 -5.65
N LEU A 43 -1.13 -1.86 -5.90
CA LEU A 43 0.02 -1.82 -6.79
C LEU A 43 -0.37 -2.32 -8.18
N GLU A 44 -0.28 -1.46 -9.16
CA GLU A 44 -0.56 -1.79 -10.55
C GLU A 44 0.73 -1.82 -11.37
N GLY A 45 1.00 -2.92 -12.04
CA GLY A 45 2.20 -3.01 -12.87
C GLY A 45 2.41 -4.41 -13.45
N PRO A 46 3.30 -4.51 -14.46
CA PRO A 46 3.58 -5.76 -15.14
C PRO A 46 4.14 -6.83 -14.19
N PRO A 47 4.06 -8.11 -14.56
CA PRO A 47 4.70 -9.19 -13.82
C PRO A 47 6.22 -9.01 -13.81
N GLY A 48 6.88 -9.57 -12.80
CA GLY A 48 8.35 -9.51 -12.70
C GLY A 48 8.92 -8.20 -12.17
N THR A 49 8.10 -7.21 -11.78
CA THR A 49 8.57 -5.93 -11.21
C THR A 49 8.80 -5.98 -9.68
N ALA A 50 9.07 -7.15 -9.12
CA ALA A 50 9.42 -7.35 -7.70
C ALA A 50 8.38 -6.83 -6.68
N LYS A 51 7.08 -6.72 -7.04
CA LYS A 51 6.02 -6.24 -6.13
C LYS A 51 5.91 -7.08 -4.86
N THR A 52 5.97 -8.40 -4.99
CA THR A 52 5.93 -9.33 -3.86
C THR A 52 7.13 -9.13 -2.93
N LEU A 53 8.34 -9.03 -3.49
CA LEU A 53 9.56 -8.79 -2.73
C LEU A 53 9.54 -7.44 -2.00
N LEU A 54 9.00 -6.40 -2.64
CA LEU A 54 8.81 -5.07 -2.04
C LEU A 54 7.97 -5.15 -0.77
N VAL A 55 6.80 -5.82 -0.84
CA VAL A 55 5.88 -5.90 0.30
C VAL A 55 6.45 -6.79 1.42
N GLN A 56 7.10 -7.89 1.07
CA GLN A 56 7.80 -8.75 2.04
C GLN A 56 8.92 -8.00 2.75
N SER A 57 9.74 -7.23 2.01
CA SER A 57 10.82 -6.44 2.58
C SER A 57 10.30 -5.33 3.49
N LEU A 58 9.17 -4.71 3.13
CA LEU A 58 8.51 -3.72 3.97
C LEU A 58 8.02 -4.35 5.28
N ALA A 59 7.32 -5.48 5.21
CA ALA A 59 6.84 -6.22 6.38
C ALA A 59 8.00 -6.60 7.31
N ARG A 60 9.10 -7.11 6.74
CA ARG A 60 10.31 -7.50 7.46
C ARG A 60 10.95 -6.30 8.17
N ALA A 61 11.14 -5.18 7.46
CA ALA A 61 11.78 -3.98 8.01
C ALA A 61 10.96 -3.34 9.14
N ILE A 62 9.61 -3.35 9.03
CA ILE A 62 8.71 -2.81 10.04
C ILE A 62 8.48 -3.82 11.18
N GLY A 63 8.66 -5.13 10.92
CA GLY A 63 8.42 -6.20 11.87
C GLY A 63 6.95 -6.53 12.10
N LEU A 64 6.13 -6.37 11.05
CA LEU A 64 4.73 -6.79 11.03
C LEU A 64 4.60 -8.27 10.69
N ASP A 65 3.55 -8.89 11.23
CA ASP A 65 3.12 -10.21 10.79
C ASP A 65 2.63 -10.14 9.35
N PHE A 66 3.20 -11.00 8.48
CA PHE A 66 3.01 -10.95 7.03
C PHE A 66 2.28 -12.19 6.52
N GLY A 67 1.18 -11.95 5.81
CA GLY A 67 0.44 -12.97 5.06
C GLY A 67 0.47 -12.69 3.56
N ARG A 68 0.39 -13.75 2.75
CA ARG A 68 0.22 -13.64 1.29
C ARG A 68 -0.89 -14.57 0.83
N ILE A 69 -1.83 -14.02 0.09
CA ILE A 69 -2.86 -14.77 -0.62
C ILE A 69 -2.66 -14.52 -2.11
N GLN A 70 -2.45 -15.61 -2.86
CA GLN A 70 -2.41 -15.57 -4.33
C GLN A 70 -3.83 -15.74 -4.84
N PHE A 71 -4.34 -14.75 -5.55
CA PHE A 71 -5.68 -14.78 -6.11
C PHE A 71 -5.68 -15.53 -7.44
N THR A 72 -6.46 -16.58 -7.54
CA THR A 72 -6.61 -17.45 -8.71
C THR A 72 -8.09 -17.52 -9.13
N PRO A 73 -8.43 -17.88 -10.39
CA PRO A 73 -9.81 -17.89 -10.87
C PRO A 73 -10.75 -18.84 -10.10
N ASP A 74 -10.20 -19.87 -9.48
CA ASP A 74 -10.91 -20.90 -8.71
C ASP A 74 -11.02 -20.58 -7.21
N LEU A 75 -10.34 -19.52 -6.73
CA LEU A 75 -10.36 -19.13 -5.32
C LEU A 75 -11.76 -18.69 -4.87
N MET A 76 -12.25 -19.29 -3.80
CA MET A 76 -13.55 -18.99 -3.21
C MET A 76 -13.42 -18.00 -2.02
N PRO A 77 -14.49 -17.27 -1.67
CA PRO A 77 -14.47 -16.37 -0.51
C PRO A 77 -14.05 -17.07 0.80
N GLY A 78 -14.48 -18.32 1.02
CA GLY A 78 -14.11 -19.11 2.19
C GLY A 78 -12.62 -19.41 2.30
N ASP A 79 -11.92 -19.50 1.17
CA ASP A 79 -10.47 -19.77 1.16
C ASP A 79 -9.67 -18.55 1.63
N ILE A 80 -10.20 -17.33 1.43
CA ILE A 80 -9.59 -16.08 1.89
C ILE A 80 -9.83 -15.88 3.39
N LEU A 81 -11.08 -16.03 3.80
CA LEU A 81 -11.52 -15.76 5.15
C LEU A 81 -11.03 -16.83 6.15
N GLY A 82 -10.72 -18.00 5.65
CA GLY A 82 -10.39 -19.19 6.44
C GLY A 82 -11.62 -20.07 6.59
N SER A 83 -11.47 -21.37 6.38
CA SER A 83 -12.43 -22.39 6.80
C SER A 83 -11.79 -23.20 7.92
N ASN A 84 -12.57 -23.69 8.88
CA ASN A 84 -12.10 -24.55 9.95
C ASN A 84 -11.42 -25.86 9.47
N LEU A 85 -11.45 -26.12 8.16
CA LEU A 85 -10.91 -27.34 7.52
C LEU A 85 -9.50 -27.16 6.95
N PHE A 86 -9.00 -25.92 6.76
CA PHE A 86 -7.69 -25.68 6.16
C PHE A 86 -6.86 -24.72 7.02
N ASN A 87 -5.67 -25.20 7.39
CA ASN A 87 -4.59 -24.57 8.15
C ASN A 87 -4.61 -23.03 8.21
N PHE A 88 -4.59 -22.50 9.42
CA PHE A 88 -4.42 -21.07 9.78
C PHE A 88 -3.20 -20.37 9.14
N GLN A 89 -2.38 -21.05 8.34
CA GLN A 89 -1.16 -20.49 7.75
C GLN A 89 -1.39 -19.61 6.51
N THR A 90 -2.59 -19.61 5.94
CA THR A 90 -2.96 -18.75 4.78
C THR A 90 -4.12 -17.83 5.10
N SER A 91 -4.31 -17.50 6.36
CA SER A 91 -5.48 -16.73 6.80
C SER A 91 -5.26 -15.23 6.67
N ILE A 92 -6.38 -14.52 6.51
CA ILE A 92 -6.46 -13.06 6.54
C ILE A 92 -6.06 -12.47 7.92
N PHE A 93 -5.88 -13.31 8.96
CA PHE A 93 -5.51 -12.89 10.31
C PHE A 93 -4.01 -12.58 10.42
N THR A 94 -3.65 -11.46 9.85
CA THR A 94 -2.26 -10.93 9.81
C THR A 94 -2.30 -9.42 9.95
N GLU A 95 -1.15 -8.78 10.13
CA GLU A 95 -1.06 -7.32 10.20
C GLU A 95 -0.85 -6.69 8.82
N LEU A 96 -0.06 -7.34 7.96
CA LEU A 96 0.18 -6.90 6.58
C LEU A 96 -0.12 -8.05 5.61
N LEU A 97 -1.20 -7.91 4.86
CA LEU A 97 -1.63 -8.88 3.86
C LEU A 97 -1.23 -8.42 2.45
N LEU A 98 -0.52 -9.28 1.73
CA LEU A 98 -0.35 -9.16 0.28
C LEU A 98 -1.44 -9.95 -0.42
N ALA A 99 -2.38 -9.26 -1.07
CA ALA A 99 -3.39 -9.82 -1.96
C ALA A 99 -2.84 -9.80 -3.40
N ASP A 100 -2.18 -10.88 -3.80
CA ASP A 100 -1.45 -10.92 -5.07
C ASP A 100 -2.35 -11.30 -6.22
N GLU A 101 -2.35 -10.51 -7.31
CA GLU A 101 -3.17 -10.67 -8.51
C GLU A 101 -4.69 -10.64 -8.26
N LEU A 102 -5.15 -9.69 -7.43
CA LEU A 102 -6.55 -9.56 -7.01
C LEU A 102 -7.55 -9.59 -8.18
N ASN A 103 -7.18 -9.05 -9.34
CA ASN A 103 -8.03 -9.01 -10.53
C ASN A 103 -8.19 -10.35 -11.26
N ARG A 104 -7.54 -11.43 -10.81
CA ARG A 104 -7.71 -12.79 -11.38
C ARG A 104 -8.90 -13.56 -10.81
N THR A 105 -9.47 -13.11 -9.71
CA THR A 105 -10.61 -13.81 -9.10
C THR A 105 -11.94 -13.17 -9.47
N PRO A 106 -13.05 -13.96 -9.42
CA PRO A 106 -14.38 -13.44 -9.64
C PRO A 106 -14.76 -12.32 -8.65
N PRO A 107 -15.68 -11.41 -9.03
CA PRO A 107 -16.09 -10.27 -8.21
C PRO A 107 -16.59 -10.64 -6.80
N LYS A 108 -17.19 -11.81 -6.63
CA LYS A 108 -17.66 -12.30 -5.32
C LYS A 108 -16.51 -12.53 -4.34
N THR A 109 -15.40 -13.08 -4.82
CA THR A 109 -14.20 -13.33 -4.02
C THR A 109 -13.46 -12.03 -3.71
N GLN A 110 -13.37 -11.12 -4.70
CA GLN A 110 -12.85 -9.77 -4.46
C GLN A 110 -13.65 -9.03 -3.38
N ALA A 111 -14.99 -9.11 -3.44
CA ALA A 111 -15.88 -8.45 -2.49
C ALA A 111 -15.65 -8.90 -1.05
N ALA A 112 -15.36 -10.19 -0.81
CA ALA A 112 -15.08 -10.70 0.53
C ALA A 112 -13.83 -10.06 1.16
N LEU A 113 -12.74 -9.90 0.39
CA LEU A 113 -11.55 -9.19 0.87
C LEU A 113 -11.85 -7.71 1.13
N LEU A 114 -12.56 -7.06 0.20
CA LEU A 114 -12.87 -5.64 0.30
C LEU A 114 -13.83 -5.31 1.45
N GLU A 115 -14.71 -6.24 1.82
CA GLU A 115 -15.54 -6.17 3.01
C GLU A 115 -14.68 -6.27 4.29
N ALA A 116 -13.79 -7.27 4.34
CA ALA A 116 -12.87 -7.44 5.46
C ALA A 116 -11.97 -6.19 5.67
N MET A 117 -11.51 -5.55 4.58
CA MET A 117 -10.76 -4.29 4.65
C MET A 117 -11.57 -3.15 5.27
N GLN A 118 -12.85 -3.06 4.95
CA GLN A 118 -13.73 -1.98 5.40
C GLN A 118 -14.19 -2.19 6.85
N GLU A 119 -14.66 -3.41 7.15
CA GLU A 119 -15.27 -3.74 8.44
C GLU A 119 -14.24 -4.12 9.52
N ARG A 120 -12.99 -4.42 9.13
CA ARG A 120 -11.92 -4.95 9.99
C ARG A 120 -12.35 -6.18 10.79
N ARG A 121 -13.24 -6.96 10.21
CA ARG A 121 -13.73 -8.22 10.75
C ARG A 121 -14.14 -9.15 9.62
N VAL A 122 -14.18 -10.42 9.93
CA VAL A 122 -14.67 -11.47 9.04
C VAL A 122 -15.68 -12.33 9.78
N THR A 123 -16.67 -12.83 9.06
CA THR A 123 -17.65 -13.77 9.61
C THR A 123 -17.32 -15.18 9.11
N LEU A 124 -17.02 -16.07 10.04
CA LEU A 124 -16.72 -17.47 9.80
C LEU A 124 -17.75 -18.32 10.54
N ASP A 125 -18.44 -19.22 9.83
CA ASP A 125 -19.41 -20.14 10.43
C ASP A 125 -20.47 -19.46 11.31
N GLY A 126 -20.82 -18.22 10.99
CA GLY A 126 -21.77 -17.39 11.74
C GLY A 126 -21.17 -16.62 12.91
N GLU A 127 -19.89 -16.80 13.20
CA GLU A 127 -19.17 -16.03 14.25
C GLU A 127 -18.34 -14.90 13.62
N SER A 128 -18.36 -13.74 14.27
CA SER A 128 -17.60 -12.55 13.82
C SER A 128 -16.25 -12.49 14.53
N HIS A 129 -15.18 -12.51 13.74
CA HIS A 129 -13.79 -12.42 14.21
C HIS A 129 -13.19 -11.07 13.81
N LEU A 130 -12.62 -10.36 14.78
CA LEU A 130 -11.93 -9.09 14.53
C LEU A 130 -10.56 -9.35 13.91
N LEU A 131 -10.22 -8.53 12.92
CA LEU A 131 -8.86 -8.45 12.39
C LEU A 131 -8.01 -7.50 13.25
N SER A 132 -6.70 -7.53 13.04
CA SER A 132 -5.78 -6.61 13.72
C SER A 132 -6.17 -5.15 13.47
N ASP A 133 -6.04 -4.29 14.49
CA ASP A 133 -6.22 -2.84 14.33
C ASP A 133 -5.24 -2.24 13.31
N ARG A 134 -4.12 -2.94 13.07
CA ARG A 134 -3.09 -2.59 12.08
C ARG A 134 -3.25 -3.31 10.75
N PHE A 135 -4.38 -4.02 10.56
CA PHE A 135 -4.63 -4.75 9.33
C PHE A 135 -4.54 -3.84 8.10
N THR A 136 -3.49 -4.05 7.33
CA THR A 136 -3.20 -3.32 6.10
C THR A 136 -3.13 -4.31 4.93
N VAL A 137 -3.87 -4.04 3.87
CA VAL A 137 -3.82 -4.83 2.64
C VAL A 137 -3.05 -4.05 1.58
N ILE A 138 -2.06 -4.72 0.98
CA ILE A 138 -1.43 -4.28 -0.25
C ILE A 138 -1.85 -5.26 -1.33
N ALA A 139 -2.76 -4.83 -2.20
CA ALA A 139 -3.23 -5.63 -3.33
C ALA A 139 -2.35 -5.39 -4.55
N THR A 140 -2.18 -6.40 -5.40
CA THR A 140 -1.55 -6.23 -6.70
C THR A 140 -2.52 -6.52 -7.83
N GLN A 141 -2.34 -5.85 -8.95
CA GLN A 141 -3.02 -6.19 -10.20
C GLN A 141 -2.07 -6.05 -11.38
N ASN A 142 -2.29 -6.89 -12.40
CA ASN A 142 -1.59 -6.82 -13.66
C ASN A 142 -2.51 -6.19 -14.71
N PRO A 143 -2.20 -4.99 -15.23
CA PRO A 143 -3.04 -4.31 -16.21
C PRO A 143 -2.94 -4.90 -17.62
N ILE A 144 -1.89 -5.70 -17.91
CA ILE A 144 -1.59 -6.17 -19.27
C ILE A 144 -2.39 -7.43 -19.63
N GLU A 145 -2.80 -8.20 -18.64
CA GLU A 145 -3.59 -9.41 -18.86
C GLU A 145 -5.03 -9.04 -19.20
N SER A 146 -5.46 -9.35 -20.43
CA SER A 146 -6.82 -9.09 -20.93
C SER A 146 -7.74 -10.32 -20.83
N GLN A 147 -7.20 -11.53 -20.66
CA GLN A 147 -7.98 -12.76 -20.58
C GLN A 147 -8.06 -13.28 -19.13
N GLY A 148 -9.25 -13.64 -18.69
CA GLY A 148 -9.47 -14.20 -17.35
C GLY A 148 -9.28 -13.24 -16.21
N VAL A 149 -9.40 -11.92 -16.44
CA VAL A 149 -9.29 -10.87 -15.42
C VAL A 149 -10.63 -10.17 -15.21
N TYR A 150 -10.88 -9.80 -13.97
CA TYR A 150 -12.06 -9.06 -13.52
C TYR A 150 -11.60 -7.72 -12.95
N PRO A 151 -11.72 -6.62 -13.71
CA PRO A 151 -11.29 -5.30 -13.23
C PRO A 151 -12.11 -4.86 -12.01
N LEU A 152 -11.44 -4.20 -11.08
CA LEU A 152 -12.11 -3.60 -9.93
C LEU A 152 -12.96 -2.40 -10.37
N PRO A 153 -14.25 -2.35 -10.04
CA PRO A 153 -15.08 -1.17 -10.24
C PRO A 153 -14.52 0.06 -9.50
N GLU A 154 -14.77 1.27 -10.01
CA GLU A 154 -14.31 2.52 -9.37
C GLU A 154 -14.73 2.63 -7.90
N ALA A 155 -15.96 2.22 -7.55
CA ALA A 155 -16.46 2.23 -6.18
C ALA A 155 -15.66 1.30 -5.24
N GLN A 156 -14.99 0.29 -5.76
CA GLN A 156 -14.12 -0.60 -5.00
C GLN A 156 -12.69 -0.04 -4.88
N LEU A 157 -12.23 0.70 -5.88
CA LEU A 157 -10.95 1.39 -5.84
C LEU A 157 -10.91 2.47 -4.76
N ASP A 158 -12.05 3.07 -4.41
CA ASP A 158 -12.17 4.06 -3.33
C ASP A 158 -11.80 3.52 -1.92
N ARG A 159 -11.65 2.21 -1.76
CA ARG A 159 -11.19 1.59 -0.51
C ARG A 159 -9.68 1.62 -0.34
N PHE A 160 -8.96 1.86 -1.42
CA PHE A 160 -7.50 1.99 -1.38
C PHE A 160 -7.11 3.45 -1.21
N LEU A 161 -6.22 3.72 -0.25
CA LEU A 161 -5.66 5.05 -0.01
C LEU A 161 -4.82 5.51 -1.21
N PHE A 162 -4.08 4.57 -1.80
CA PHE A 162 -3.29 4.81 -3.01
C PHE A 162 -3.50 3.72 -4.05
N LYS A 163 -3.54 4.14 -5.31
CA LYS A 163 -3.30 3.31 -6.49
C LYS A 163 -1.93 3.72 -7.04
N LEU A 164 -0.95 2.81 -6.93
CA LEU A 164 0.45 3.08 -7.26
C LEU A 164 0.84 2.31 -8.52
N SER A 165 1.30 3.02 -9.54
CA SER A 165 1.87 2.40 -10.73
C SER A 165 3.31 1.97 -10.45
N VAL A 166 3.61 0.70 -10.73
CA VAL A 166 4.94 0.10 -10.63
C VAL A 166 5.46 -0.13 -12.05
N PRO A 167 6.22 0.81 -12.61
CA PRO A 167 6.79 0.67 -13.95
C PRO A 167 7.93 -0.35 -13.96
N TYR A 168 8.40 -0.70 -15.15
CA TYR A 168 9.71 -1.36 -15.28
C TYR A 168 10.81 -0.43 -14.77
N PRO A 169 11.90 -0.99 -14.18
CA PRO A 169 13.04 -0.20 -13.75
C PRO A 169 13.67 0.54 -14.94
N ASP A 170 14.26 1.69 -14.70
CA ASP A 170 15.07 2.39 -15.70
C ASP A 170 16.41 1.70 -15.91
N ALA A 171 17.15 2.06 -16.95
CA ALA A 171 18.43 1.42 -17.31
C ALA A 171 19.46 1.49 -16.19
N ALA A 172 19.46 2.56 -15.36
CA ALA A 172 20.37 2.71 -14.23
C ALA A 172 19.99 1.76 -13.07
N ALA A 173 18.69 1.61 -12.82
CA ALA A 173 18.17 0.65 -11.85
C ALA A 173 18.40 -0.80 -12.31
N GLU A 174 18.19 -1.11 -13.60
CA GLU A 174 18.48 -2.43 -14.17
C GLU A 174 19.94 -2.79 -14.01
N LEU A 175 20.85 -1.85 -14.33
CA LEU A 175 22.28 -2.07 -14.14
C LEU A 175 22.62 -2.39 -12.68
N ARG A 176 22.03 -1.65 -11.72
CA ARG A 176 22.23 -1.93 -10.28
C ARG A 176 21.68 -3.28 -9.87
N ILE A 177 20.54 -3.71 -10.42
CA ILE A 177 19.97 -5.03 -10.17
C ILE A 177 20.92 -6.12 -10.65
N VAL A 178 21.39 -6.02 -11.90
CA VAL A 178 22.30 -7.01 -12.50
C VAL A 178 23.63 -7.08 -11.74
N THR A 179 24.22 -5.94 -11.40
CA THR A 179 25.51 -5.89 -10.70
C THR A 179 25.41 -6.25 -9.22
N GLY A 180 24.30 -5.91 -8.57
CA GLY A 180 24.10 -6.14 -7.14
C GLY A 180 23.63 -7.56 -6.80
N HIS A 181 22.75 -8.11 -7.62
CA HIS A 181 22.17 -9.44 -7.33
C HIS A 181 22.87 -10.58 -8.07
N GLY A 182 23.59 -10.29 -9.16
CA GLY A 182 24.36 -11.27 -9.92
C GLY A 182 23.51 -12.47 -10.38
N VAL A 183 24.18 -13.58 -10.72
CA VAL A 183 23.51 -14.86 -10.99
C VAL A 183 23.40 -15.61 -9.66
N ARG A 184 22.31 -15.42 -8.94
CA ARG A 184 22.00 -16.16 -7.71
C ARG A 184 21.08 -17.32 -8.03
N PHE A 185 21.48 -18.53 -7.70
CA PHE A 185 20.65 -19.75 -7.82
C PHE A 185 19.80 -20.00 -6.57
N THR A 186 19.89 -19.15 -5.55
CA THR A 186 19.14 -19.26 -4.31
C THR A 186 17.84 -18.45 -4.37
N ARG A 187 16.84 -18.87 -3.60
CA ARG A 187 15.61 -18.12 -3.44
C ARG A 187 15.91 -16.70 -2.96
N ILE A 188 15.40 -15.72 -3.69
CA ILE A 188 15.50 -14.30 -3.31
C ILE A 188 14.41 -14.01 -2.31
N ASP A 189 14.78 -13.73 -1.07
CA ASP A 189 13.90 -13.29 0.01
C ASP A 189 14.57 -12.12 0.78
N PRO A 190 13.80 -11.36 1.59
CA PRO A 190 14.34 -10.21 2.31
C PRO A 190 15.54 -10.53 3.21
N ASP A 191 15.56 -11.70 3.86
CA ASP A 191 16.64 -12.10 4.76
C ASP A 191 17.93 -12.37 3.99
N SER A 192 17.85 -13.06 2.84
CA SER A 192 19.00 -13.32 1.97
C SER A 192 19.60 -12.04 1.37
N LEU A 193 18.80 -10.96 1.29
CA LEU A 193 19.22 -9.63 0.83
C LEU A 193 19.68 -8.72 1.97
N GLY A 194 19.70 -9.21 3.21
CA GLY A 194 20.16 -8.48 4.38
C GLY A 194 19.22 -7.38 4.85
N VAL A 195 17.92 -7.53 4.60
CA VAL A 195 16.90 -6.61 5.12
C VAL A 195 16.70 -6.85 6.61
N ALA A 196 17.13 -5.91 7.43
CA ALA A 196 17.02 -6.00 8.87
C ALA A 196 15.68 -5.42 9.36
N LYS A 197 15.20 -5.98 10.49
CA LYS A 197 14.09 -5.40 11.23
C LYS A 197 14.56 -4.17 11.98
N VAL A 198 13.95 -2.99 11.72
CA VAL A 198 14.29 -1.69 12.34
C VAL A 198 13.18 -1.13 13.20
N ALA A 199 11.99 -1.71 13.13
CA ALA A 199 10.87 -1.36 13.99
C ALA A 199 10.27 -2.62 14.64
N ASP A 200 9.48 -2.40 15.68
CA ASP A 200 8.65 -3.40 16.34
C ASP A 200 7.24 -2.84 16.53
N ALA A 201 6.32 -3.69 16.99
CA ALA A 201 4.93 -3.32 17.18
C ALA A 201 4.73 -2.09 18.10
N PRO A 202 5.42 -1.95 19.27
CA PRO A 202 5.32 -0.76 20.10
C PRO A 202 5.82 0.51 19.43
N ARG A 203 6.95 0.41 18.70
CA ARG A 203 7.56 1.55 18.01
C ARG A 203 6.70 2.01 16.83
N LEU A 204 6.10 1.07 16.12
CA LEU A 204 5.16 1.37 15.05
C LEU A 204 3.87 2.02 15.60
N ALA A 205 3.32 1.52 16.71
CA ALA A 205 2.17 2.14 17.35
C ALA A 205 2.45 3.60 17.74
N ALA A 206 3.61 3.87 18.38
CA ALA A 206 4.04 5.23 18.70
C ALA A 206 4.21 6.11 17.45
N ALA A 207 4.69 5.55 16.33
CA ALA A 207 4.81 6.25 15.06
C ALA A 207 3.43 6.65 14.48
N ILE A 208 2.46 5.73 14.56
CA ILE A 208 1.07 5.98 14.12
C ILE A 208 0.43 7.09 14.96
N GLU A 209 0.60 7.06 16.29
CA GLU A 209 0.07 8.10 17.18
C GLU A 209 0.66 9.49 16.85
N VAL A 210 1.98 9.58 16.64
CA VAL A 210 2.63 10.83 16.27
C VAL A 210 2.12 11.34 14.93
N ALA A 211 2.00 10.44 13.94
CA ALA A 211 1.46 10.79 12.61
C ALA A 211 0.00 11.29 12.71
N ALA A 212 -0.83 10.64 13.52
CA ALA A 212 -2.23 11.03 13.77
C ALA A 212 -2.34 12.36 14.53
N GLY A 213 -1.37 12.68 15.40
CA GLY A 213 -1.33 13.91 16.19
C GLY A 213 -0.93 15.16 15.42
N VAL A 214 -0.50 15.04 14.17
CA VAL A 214 -0.11 16.19 13.36
C VAL A 214 -1.33 17.07 13.01
N LYS A 215 -1.36 18.29 13.53
CA LYS A 215 -2.46 19.25 13.31
C LYS A 215 -2.40 19.83 11.91
N MET A 216 -3.55 19.96 11.29
CA MET A 216 -3.71 20.66 10.01
C MET A 216 -4.08 22.11 10.26
N ALA A 217 -3.41 23.04 9.59
CA ALA A 217 -3.76 24.45 9.63
C ALA A 217 -5.07 24.70 8.82
N ASP A 218 -5.94 25.60 9.32
CA ASP A 218 -7.22 25.93 8.70
C ASP A 218 -7.13 26.30 7.20
N PRO A 219 -6.13 27.09 6.72
CA PRO A 219 -6.01 27.38 5.30
C PRO A 219 -5.81 26.13 4.43
N ILE A 220 -5.09 25.12 4.95
CA ILE A 220 -4.86 23.85 4.25
C ILE A 220 -6.17 23.05 4.19
N ALA A 221 -6.92 23.01 5.30
CA ALA A 221 -8.22 22.35 5.35
C ALA A 221 -9.21 22.98 4.35
N GLN A 222 -9.30 24.30 4.29
CA GLN A 222 -10.11 25.06 3.34
C GLN A 222 -9.71 24.77 1.89
N TYR A 223 -8.41 24.73 1.60
CA TYR A 223 -7.89 24.41 0.27
C TYR A 223 -8.31 23.01 -0.17
N ILE A 224 -8.19 22.00 0.71
CA ILE A 224 -8.62 20.63 0.43
C ILE A 224 -10.13 20.59 0.13
N VAL A 225 -10.97 21.27 0.94
CA VAL A 225 -12.42 21.33 0.71
C VAL A 225 -12.71 21.97 -0.65
N THR A 226 -12.00 23.02 -1.03
CA THR A 226 -12.15 23.69 -2.32
C THR A 226 -11.79 22.75 -3.47
N LEU A 227 -10.68 22.01 -3.36
CA LEU A 227 -10.28 21.01 -4.36
C LEU A 227 -11.34 19.91 -4.55
N ILE A 228 -11.90 19.41 -3.45
CA ILE A 228 -12.91 18.34 -3.50
C ILE A 228 -14.21 18.84 -4.14
N ARG A 229 -14.57 20.12 -3.92
CA ARG A 229 -15.79 20.74 -4.44
C ARG A 229 -15.65 21.28 -5.85
N SER A 230 -14.41 21.51 -6.32
CA SER A 230 -14.19 21.97 -7.68
C SER A 230 -14.68 20.92 -8.68
N PRO A 231 -15.44 21.29 -9.71
CA PRO A 231 -15.81 20.37 -10.77
C PRO A 231 -14.51 19.91 -11.44
N SER A 232 -14.29 18.59 -11.46
CA SER A 232 -13.10 18.01 -12.11
C SER A 232 -13.14 18.40 -13.60
N PRO A 233 -12.10 19.03 -14.16
CA PRO A 233 -11.93 19.03 -15.60
C PRO A 233 -11.89 17.57 -16.03
N SER A 234 -12.53 17.25 -17.17
CA SER A 234 -12.66 15.90 -17.72
C SER A 234 -11.36 15.14 -17.57
N ARG A 235 -11.38 14.09 -16.76
CA ARG A 235 -10.20 13.26 -16.42
C ARG A 235 -9.66 12.64 -17.70
N THR A 236 -8.52 13.09 -18.17
CA THR A 236 -7.69 12.29 -19.06
C THR A 236 -7.01 11.21 -18.21
N ALA A 237 -6.95 10.00 -18.74
CA ALA A 237 -6.58 8.75 -18.03
C ALA A 237 -5.15 8.71 -17.44
N SER A 238 -4.42 9.82 -17.40
CA SER A 238 -3.03 9.94 -16.92
C SER A 238 -2.86 10.55 -15.54
N ASP A 239 -3.93 11.08 -14.92
CA ASP A 239 -3.79 11.76 -13.66
C ASP A 239 -4.02 10.81 -12.48
N ASN A 240 -2.96 10.60 -11.69
CA ASN A 240 -3.00 9.93 -10.37
C ASN A 240 -3.86 10.73 -9.39
N VAL A 241 -5.18 10.65 -9.56
CA VAL A 241 -6.13 11.39 -8.74
C VAL A 241 -6.40 10.62 -7.46
N CYS A 242 -6.25 11.32 -6.36
CA CYS A 242 -6.64 10.88 -5.03
C CYS A 242 -8.10 10.36 -5.03
N PRO A 243 -8.37 9.15 -4.56
CA PRO A 243 -9.71 8.57 -4.56
C PRO A 243 -10.71 9.41 -3.74
N ARG A 244 -11.97 9.33 -4.12
CA ARG A 244 -13.10 9.98 -3.40
C ARG A 244 -13.28 9.52 -1.95
N SER A 245 -12.57 8.47 -1.53
CA SER A 245 -12.53 7.95 -0.15
C SER A 245 -12.18 9.02 0.89
N ILE A 246 -11.46 10.08 0.52
CA ILE A 246 -11.18 11.23 1.39
C ILE A 246 -12.47 11.93 1.89
N ARG A 247 -13.60 11.74 1.19
CA ARG A 247 -14.88 12.34 1.63
C ARG A 247 -15.50 11.70 2.87
N ARG A 248 -15.07 10.50 3.25
CA ARG A 248 -15.70 9.71 4.33
C ARG A 248 -14.82 9.48 5.55
N THR A 249 -13.53 9.76 5.45
CA THR A 249 -12.60 9.56 6.56
C THR A 249 -12.37 10.89 7.28
N GLU A 250 -12.37 10.84 8.60
CA GLU A 250 -12.06 11.96 9.48
C GLU A 250 -10.75 12.69 9.08
N PRO A 251 -10.52 13.92 9.52
CA PRO A 251 -9.47 14.84 9.05
C PRO A 251 -8.02 14.31 9.15
N ARG A 252 -7.82 13.06 9.57
CA ARG A 252 -6.51 12.41 9.72
C ARG A 252 -5.75 12.20 8.40
N PHE A 253 -6.45 12.18 7.24
CA PHE A 253 -5.87 11.72 5.97
C PHE A 253 -5.52 12.80 4.96
N SER A 254 -5.79 14.05 5.26
CA SER A 254 -5.65 15.16 4.30
C SER A 254 -4.22 15.53 3.90
N ARG A 255 -3.19 14.89 4.44
CA ARG A 255 -1.78 15.18 4.14
C ARG A 255 -1.13 14.29 3.09
N SER A 256 -1.78 13.23 2.64
CA SER A 256 -1.14 12.24 1.77
C SER A 256 -1.24 12.52 0.26
N CYS A 257 -1.87 13.60 -0.15
CA CYS A 257 -1.90 14.01 -1.56
C CYS A 257 -0.59 14.71 -1.95
N SER A 258 0.48 13.96 -2.17
CA SER A 258 1.78 14.45 -2.62
C SER A 258 1.83 14.76 -4.13
N GLY A 259 0.81 15.41 -4.67
CA GLY A 259 0.76 15.83 -6.09
C GLY A 259 0.44 17.31 -6.30
N VAL A 260 0.14 18.03 -5.23
CA VAL A 260 -0.22 19.44 -5.33
C VAL A 260 1.04 20.29 -5.28
N ARG A 261 1.49 20.76 -6.43
CA ARG A 261 2.43 21.88 -6.49
C ARG A 261 1.72 23.13 -5.97
N LEU A 262 2.15 23.64 -4.83
CA LEU A 262 1.78 24.99 -4.41
C LEU A 262 2.20 25.98 -5.52
N PRO A 263 1.39 26.97 -5.88
CA PRO A 263 1.80 28.01 -6.80
C PRO A 263 3.03 28.73 -6.18
N LEU A 264 4.14 28.69 -6.89
CA LEU A 264 5.31 29.50 -6.56
C LEU A 264 4.85 30.97 -6.60
N SER A 265 5.11 31.70 -5.53
CA SER A 265 4.91 33.15 -5.48
C SER A 265 5.57 33.82 -6.70
N PRO A 266 4.96 34.85 -7.31
CA PRO A 266 5.57 35.52 -8.42
C PRO A 266 6.90 36.13 -7.95
N ARG A 267 7.99 35.75 -8.60
CA ARG A 267 9.27 36.43 -8.45
C ARG A 267 9.06 37.90 -8.84
N SER A 268 9.23 38.80 -7.88
CA SER A 268 9.37 40.22 -8.16
C SER A 268 10.56 40.40 -9.10
N SER A 269 10.28 40.76 -10.33
CA SER A 269 11.27 41.31 -11.24
C SER A 269 11.64 42.72 -10.73
N SER A 270 12.78 42.83 -10.14
CA SER A 270 13.48 44.13 -10.05
C SER A 270 14.77 44.01 -10.82
N ARG A 271 14.76 44.75 -11.91
CA ARG A 271 15.92 45.34 -12.66
C ARG A 271 17.30 44.81 -12.34
#